data_92552bfdd94189770546d4a70a735d63
#
_entry.id   92552bfdd94189770546d4a70a735d63
#
_cell.length_a   1.000
_cell.length_b   1.000
_cell.length_c   1.000
_cell.angle_alpha   90.00
_cell.angle_beta   90.00
_cell.angle_gamma   90.00
#
_symmetry.space_group_name_H-M   'P 1'
#
loop_
_entity.id
_entity.type
_entity.pdbx_description
1 polymer ?
#
loop_
_entity_poly.entity_id
_entity_poly.type
_entity_poly.pdbx_seq_one_letter_code
_entity_poly.pdbx_strand_id
1 'polypeptide(L)'
;MKLRKVTAVSAVVLALAVSATACGSDDKKDEGSSGGGKKIAIGIKYDQPGLGQKTPQGYSGFDVDVAKYVAKKLGYSEDQIEWKESKSADRETMLQRGDVEFIAATYSITPAREKKVDFAGPYLLAHQDVLVRADDTSIKSPADLNSKKLCSVTGSTSAQNIKDTLAPKANLLKYPTYSACLNGLQTKAIDALTTDDSILAGYAAQDQFKGKFKLGGLKMTNENYGIGVKKGSDLKAKINKALEEMVSDGSWQKAVDANFGPANYKNEPAPKIGDIKS
;
A
#
# COMPACT_ATOMS: atom_id res chain seq x y z
N MET A 1 -6.94 66.25 -26.64
CA MET A 1 -7.11 66.77 -28.02
C MET A 1 -7.42 65.60 -28.95
N LYS A 2 -8.67 65.67 -29.54
CA LYS A 2 -9.18 65.05 -30.80
C LYS A 2 -9.16 63.48 -30.78
N LEU A 3 -10.23 62.76 -30.56
CA LEU A 3 -11.46 62.48 -31.35
C LEU A 3 -11.22 62.14 -32.84
N ARG A 4 -11.65 60.90 -33.19
CA ARG A 4 -12.51 60.55 -34.34
C ARG A 4 -12.52 59.03 -34.44
N LYS A 5 -13.61 58.30 -34.15
CA LYS A 5 -14.89 58.08 -34.86
C LYS A 5 -14.71 57.70 -36.32
N VAL A 6 -15.25 56.53 -36.68
CA VAL A 6 -16.31 56.29 -37.70
C VAL A 6 -16.34 54.79 -37.99
N THR A 7 -17.36 53.98 -37.58
CA THR A 7 -18.58 53.52 -38.30
C THR A 7 -18.33 52.99 -39.72
N ALA A 8 -18.86 51.90 -40.20
CA ALA A 8 -20.21 51.32 -40.29
C ALA A 8 -20.11 49.98 -41.03
N VAL A 9 -20.89 48.92 -40.63
CA VAL A 9 -22.22 48.55 -41.14
C VAL A 9 -22.23 47.72 -42.45
N SER A 10 -22.94 46.64 -42.35
CA SER A 10 -23.87 45.92 -43.25
C SER A 10 -23.48 44.46 -43.46
N ALA A 11 -24.18 43.51 -42.99
CA ALA A 11 -25.57 42.99 -43.16
C ALA A 11 -25.73 41.98 -44.32
N VAL A 12 -26.31 40.83 -43.94
CA VAL A 12 -27.33 40.04 -44.67
C VAL A 12 -26.81 39.07 -45.75
N VAL A 13 -27.13 37.78 -45.80
CA VAL A 13 -28.40 37.14 -46.06
C VAL A 13 -28.34 35.62 -45.86
N LEU A 14 -29.43 35.09 -45.41
CA LEU A 14 -29.92 33.70 -45.35
C LEU A 14 -29.71 32.88 -46.64
N ALA A 15 -29.52 31.55 -46.48
CA ALA A 15 -30.24 30.57 -47.26
C ALA A 15 -30.31 29.21 -46.52
N LEU A 16 -31.51 28.81 -46.19
CA LEU A 16 -31.88 27.43 -45.82
C LEU A 16 -31.82 26.54 -47.08
N ALA A 17 -31.29 25.32 -46.89
CA ALA A 17 -31.71 24.20 -47.71
C ALA A 17 -31.70 22.93 -46.85
N VAL A 18 -32.90 22.45 -46.59
CA VAL A 18 -33.21 21.15 -46.04
C VAL A 18 -33.19 20.13 -47.18
N SER A 19 -32.48 19.01 -47.01
CA SER A 19 -32.81 17.79 -47.72
C SER A 19 -32.44 16.59 -46.85
N ALA A 20 -33.49 15.94 -46.37
CA ALA A 20 -33.45 14.62 -45.79
C ALA A 20 -33.39 13.58 -46.91
N THR A 21 -32.51 12.61 -46.79
CA THR A 21 -32.74 11.24 -47.35
C THR A 21 -32.06 10.21 -46.46
N ALA A 22 -32.78 9.13 -46.38
CA ALA A 22 -32.69 8.02 -45.41
C ALA A 22 -31.70 6.93 -45.83
N CYS A 23 -31.38 6.08 -44.80
CA CYS A 23 -31.07 4.67 -44.83
C CYS A 23 -29.79 4.19 -45.53
N GLY A 24 -28.96 3.54 -44.71
CA GLY A 24 -27.92 2.63 -45.15
C GLY A 24 -27.14 2.16 -43.91
N SER A 25 -27.53 1.01 -43.36
CA SER A 25 -26.80 0.26 -42.36
C SER A 25 -25.44 -0.16 -42.92
N ASP A 26 -24.37 0.08 -42.18
CA ASP A 26 -23.19 -0.77 -42.19
C ASP A 26 -22.42 -0.52 -40.91
N ASP A 27 -22.42 -1.56 -40.07
CA ASP A 27 -21.61 -1.70 -38.89
C ASP A 27 -20.13 -1.65 -39.27
N LYS A 28 -19.46 -0.54 -38.99
CA LYS A 28 -18.03 -0.52 -38.74
C LYS A 28 -17.82 0.04 -37.37
N LYS A 29 -17.46 -0.85 -36.43
CA LYS A 29 -16.84 -0.50 -35.18
C LYS A 29 -15.56 0.27 -35.48
N ASP A 30 -15.58 1.57 -35.33
CA ASP A 30 -14.38 2.37 -35.12
C ASP A 30 -13.91 2.11 -33.68
N GLU A 31 -13.01 1.14 -33.53
CA GLU A 31 -12.12 1.05 -32.39
C GLU A 31 -11.02 2.13 -32.53
N GLY A 32 -11.32 3.30 -32.03
CA GLY A 32 -10.40 4.43 -32.06
C GLY A 32 -10.81 5.51 -31.07
N SER A 33 -11.26 5.11 -29.88
CA SER A 33 -11.40 6.05 -28.76
C SER A 33 -10.15 5.97 -27.92
N SER A 34 -9.27 6.95 -28.04
CA SER A 34 -8.28 7.33 -27.06
C SER A 34 -9.01 7.60 -25.73
N GLY A 35 -9.27 6.51 -24.99
CA GLY A 35 -10.07 6.52 -23.79
C GLY A 35 -9.26 7.12 -22.64
N GLY A 36 -9.63 8.30 -22.20
CA GLY A 36 -9.42 8.72 -20.83
C GLY A 36 -10.26 7.84 -19.90
N GLY A 37 -9.90 6.55 -19.75
CA GLY A 37 -10.59 5.61 -18.89
C GLY A 37 -10.59 6.11 -17.45
N LYS A 38 -11.67 5.80 -16.72
CA LYS A 38 -11.79 6.10 -15.28
C LYS A 38 -10.55 5.58 -14.55
N LYS A 39 -9.82 6.45 -13.83
CA LYS A 39 -8.69 6.07 -12.99
C LYS A 39 -9.17 5.46 -11.68
N ILE A 40 -8.32 4.60 -11.09
CA ILE A 40 -8.52 4.03 -9.76
C ILE A 40 -7.43 4.53 -8.82
N ALA A 41 -7.81 5.17 -7.72
CA ALA A 41 -6.87 5.61 -6.69
C ALA A 41 -6.60 4.47 -5.70
N ILE A 42 -5.33 4.10 -5.53
CA ILE A 42 -4.91 2.99 -4.68
C ILE A 42 -3.86 3.47 -3.67
N GLY A 43 -4.11 3.17 -2.40
CA GLY A 43 -3.19 3.47 -1.31
C GLY A 43 -2.12 2.40 -1.12
N ILE A 44 -0.86 2.82 -1.08
CA ILE A 44 0.30 1.96 -0.77
C ILE A 44 1.27 2.70 0.15
N LYS A 45 2.22 1.98 0.75
CA LYS A 45 3.40 2.60 1.38
C LYS A 45 4.36 3.11 0.29
N TYR A 46 5.13 4.16 0.62
CA TYR A 46 6.13 4.72 -0.28
C TYR A 46 7.56 4.44 0.18
N ASP A 47 7.73 3.99 1.43
CA ASP A 47 9.04 3.87 2.10
C ASP A 47 9.40 2.44 2.55
N GLN A 48 8.68 1.40 2.11
CA GLN A 48 8.92 0.02 2.54
C GLN A 48 9.52 -0.82 1.41
N PRO A 49 10.86 -0.98 1.35
CA PRO A 49 11.52 -1.82 0.35
C PRO A 49 11.01 -3.26 0.37
N GLY A 50 10.76 -3.81 -0.81
CA GLY A 50 10.18 -5.15 -0.97
C GLY A 50 8.68 -5.26 -0.75
N LEU A 51 8.00 -4.21 -0.27
CA LEU A 51 6.55 -4.19 -0.01
C LEU A 51 5.84 -3.07 -0.77
N GLY A 52 5.96 -1.82 -0.32
CA GLY A 52 5.43 -0.65 -1.00
C GLY A 52 6.49 0.45 -1.03
N GLN A 53 7.11 0.65 -2.18
CA GLN A 53 8.19 1.60 -2.35
C GLN A 53 7.98 2.50 -3.57
N LYS A 54 8.18 3.80 -3.39
CA LYS A 54 8.28 4.77 -4.46
C LYS A 54 9.75 5.01 -4.79
N THR A 55 10.11 4.86 -6.06
CA THR A 55 11.46 5.13 -6.59
C THR A 55 11.37 6.09 -7.78
N PRO A 56 12.50 6.61 -8.28
CA PRO A 56 12.50 7.39 -9.53
C PRO A 56 11.96 6.60 -10.73
N GLN A 57 12.03 5.27 -10.71
CA GLN A 57 11.55 4.37 -11.76
C GLN A 57 10.06 4.02 -11.62
N GLY A 58 9.40 4.43 -10.53
CA GLY A 58 7.99 4.17 -10.26
C GLY A 58 7.75 3.51 -8.91
N TYR A 59 6.77 2.62 -8.87
CA TYR A 59 6.35 1.94 -7.65
C TYR A 59 6.64 0.45 -7.74
N SER A 60 7.16 -0.15 -6.66
CA SER A 60 7.57 -1.55 -6.62
C SER A 60 7.32 -2.17 -5.24
N GLY A 61 7.30 -3.49 -5.19
CA GLY A 61 7.14 -4.28 -3.98
C GLY A 61 5.92 -5.18 -4.00
N PHE A 62 5.85 -6.10 -3.07
CA PHE A 62 4.81 -7.13 -3.00
C PHE A 62 3.39 -6.53 -2.90
N ASP A 63 3.18 -5.51 -2.06
CA ASP A 63 1.90 -4.81 -1.95
C ASP A 63 1.50 -4.13 -3.28
N VAL A 64 2.50 -3.63 -4.03
CA VAL A 64 2.28 -3.01 -5.35
C VAL A 64 1.86 -4.07 -6.37
N ASP A 65 2.52 -5.24 -6.38
CA ASP A 65 2.18 -6.34 -7.28
C ASP A 65 0.79 -6.90 -6.98
N VAL A 66 0.45 -7.07 -5.70
CA VAL A 66 -0.91 -7.45 -5.26
C VAL A 66 -1.94 -6.42 -5.72
N ALA A 67 -1.66 -5.13 -5.51
CA ALA A 67 -2.57 -4.05 -5.89
C ALA A 67 -2.77 -3.97 -7.41
N LYS A 68 -1.71 -4.14 -8.21
CA LYS A 68 -1.78 -4.20 -9.68
C LYS A 68 -2.61 -5.40 -10.16
N TYR A 69 -2.39 -6.57 -9.56
CA TYR A 69 -3.15 -7.76 -9.88
C TYR A 69 -4.65 -7.56 -9.62
N VAL A 70 -4.99 -7.04 -8.43
CA VAL A 70 -6.36 -6.71 -8.06
C VAL A 70 -6.97 -5.67 -9.00
N ALA A 71 -6.27 -4.57 -9.29
CA ALA A 71 -6.75 -3.54 -10.20
C ALA A 71 -7.05 -4.12 -11.60
N LYS A 72 -6.18 -4.99 -12.13
CA LYS A 72 -6.40 -5.69 -13.40
C LYS A 72 -7.67 -6.56 -13.36
N LYS A 73 -7.92 -7.30 -12.28
CA LYS A 73 -9.13 -8.10 -12.10
C LYS A 73 -10.40 -7.26 -11.94
N LEU A 74 -10.25 -6.01 -11.49
CA LEU A 74 -11.33 -5.02 -11.45
C LEU A 74 -11.55 -4.29 -12.78
N GLY A 75 -10.76 -4.60 -13.83
CA GLY A 75 -10.90 -4.04 -15.18
C GLY A 75 -10.07 -2.78 -15.44
N TYR A 76 -9.07 -2.48 -14.60
CA TYR A 76 -8.17 -1.34 -14.77
C TYR A 76 -6.81 -1.80 -15.30
N SER A 77 -6.24 -1.07 -16.26
CA SER A 77 -4.85 -1.21 -16.68
C SER A 77 -3.91 -0.47 -15.73
N GLU A 78 -2.61 -0.76 -15.81
CA GLU A 78 -1.62 -0.18 -14.88
C GLU A 78 -1.51 1.35 -15.01
N ASP A 79 -1.68 1.91 -16.19
CA ASP A 79 -1.67 3.36 -16.46
C ASP A 79 -2.92 4.08 -15.92
N GLN A 80 -3.97 3.35 -15.59
CA GLN A 80 -5.16 3.87 -14.93
C GLN A 80 -5.02 3.90 -13.40
N ILE A 81 -3.94 3.36 -12.82
CA ILE A 81 -3.73 3.39 -11.39
C ILE A 81 -3.13 4.73 -10.97
N GLU A 82 -3.80 5.40 -10.04
CA GLU A 82 -3.29 6.56 -9.34
C GLU A 82 -2.80 6.17 -7.95
N TRP A 83 -1.50 6.10 -7.77
CA TRP A 83 -0.91 5.73 -6.50
C TRP A 83 -0.98 6.85 -5.48
N LYS A 84 -1.43 6.54 -4.26
CA LYS A 84 -1.49 7.47 -3.12
C LYS A 84 -0.64 6.93 -1.96
N GLU A 85 0.14 7.82 -1.34
CA GLU A 85 0.85 7.44 -0.11
C GLU A 85 -0.15 7.22 1.03
N SER A 86 -0.12 6.02 1.63
CA SER A 86 -0.98 5.64 2.74
C SER A 86 -0.17 5.37 4.00
N LYS A 87 0.11 6.42 4.78
CA LYS A 87 0.75 6.27 6.09
C LYS A 87 -0.16 5.52 7.05
N SER A 88 0.42 4.82 8.03
CA SER A 88 -0.36 3.97 8.93
C SER A 88 -1.48 4.71 9.68
N ALA A 89 -1.26 5.97 10.03
CA ALA A 89 -2.23 6.78 10.74
C ALA A 89 -3.40 7.29 9.85
N ASP A 90 -3.21 7.29 8.52
CA ASP A 90 -4.14 7.97 7.60
C ASP A 90 -5.11 7.00 6.91
N ARG A 91 -4.82 5.68 6.96
CA ARG A 91 -5.49 4.65 6.14
C ARG A 91 -7.01 4.62 6.31
N GLU A 92 -7.48 4.59 7.56
CA GLU A 92 -8.92 4.54 7.85
C GLU A 92 -9.62 5.80 7.33
N THR A 93 -9.01 6.97 7.53
CA THR A 93 -9.57 8.26 7.09
C THR A 93 -9.61 8.37 5.57
N MET A 94 -8.54 7.95 4.88
CA MET A 94 -8.48 7.93 3.41
C MET A 94 -9.60 7.08 2.81
N LEU A 95 -9.83 5.89 3.36
CA LEU A 95 -10.92 5.00 2.91
C LEU A 95 -12.31 5.58 3.21
N GLN A 96 -12.51 6.16 4.40
CA GLN A 96 -13.78 6.76 4.79
C GLN A 96 -14.17 7.95 3.91
N ARG A 97 -13.19 8.78 3.54
CA ARG A 97 -13.38 9.94 2.65
C ARG A 97 -13.53 9.56 1.18
N GLY A 98 -13.07 8.37 0.77
CA GLY A 98 -13.00 7.97 -0.62
C GLY A 98 -11.82 8.60 -1.37
N ASP A 99 -10.75 8.96 -0.65
CA ASP A 99 -9.50 9.45 -1.26
C ASP A 99 -8.82 8.34 -2.08
N VAL A 100 -9.12 7.08 -1.74
CA VAL A 100 -8.69 5.85 -2.42
C VAL A 100 -9.82 4.82 -2.43
N GLU A 101 -9.84 3.99 -3.48
CA GLU A 101 -10.80 2.90 -3.61
C GLU A 101 -10.45 1.72 -2.69
N PHE A 102 -9.14 1.42 -2.58
CA PHE A 102 -8.63 0.43 -1.65
C PHE A 102 -7.18 0.71 -1.24
N ILE A 103 -6.71 0.05 -0.19
CA ILE A 103 -5.35 0.19 0.35
C ILE A 103 -4.71 -1.19 0.51
N ALA A 104 -3.55 -1.40 -0.15
CA ALA A 104 -2.63 -2.51 0.05
C ALA A 104 -1.31 -1.95 0.58
N ALA A 105 -1.13 -1.94 1.91
CA ALA A 105 -0.06 -1.17 2.56
C ALA A 105 0.36 -1.78 3.90
N THR A 106 0.76 -3.08 3.89
CA THR A 106 1.11 -3.82 5.11
C THR A 106 0.03 -3.62 6.19
N TYR A 107 -1.23 -3.82 5.79
CA TYR A 107 -2.38 -3.37 6.56
C TYR A 107 -2.99 -4.51 7.38
N SER A 108 -2.46 -4.74 8.59
CA SER A 108 -2.93 -5.80 9.49
C SER A 108 -4.42 -5.65 9.78
N ILE A 109 -5.17 -6.72 9.56
CA ILE A 109 -6.58 -6.86 9.92
C ILE A 109 -6.67 -6.93 11.44
N THR A 110 -7.43 -6.04 12.07
CA THR A 110 -7.67 -6.06 13.51
C THR A 110 -9.12 -5.70 13.82
N PRO A 111 -9.70 -6.20 14.93
CA PRO A 111 -11.07 -5.86 15.32
C PRO A 111 -11.31 -4.34 15.46
N ALA A 112 -10.28 -3.60 15.90
CA ALA A 112 -10.38 -2.14 16.04
C ALA A 112 -10.50 -1.43 14.68
N ARG A 113 -9.77 -1.91 13.66
CA ARG A 113 -9.83 -1.39 12.30
C ARG A 113 -11.09 -1.82 11.57
N GLU A 114 -11.54 -3.06 11.76
CA GLU A 114 -12.77 -3.60 11.17
C GLU A 114 -14.04 -2.86 11.63
N LYS A 115 -14.00 -2.17 12.77
CA LYS A 115 -15.09 -1.25 13.16
C LYS A 115 -15.20 -0.02 12.25
N LYS A 116 -14.12 0.37 11.57
CA LYS A 116 -14.03 1.61 10.78
C LYS A 116 -14.05 1.38 9.28
N VAL A 117 -13.47 0.29 8.82
CA VAL A 117 -13.31 -0.09 7.41
C VAL A 117 -13.55 -1.58 7.24
N ASP A 118 -13.69 -2.07 6.01
CA ASP A 118 -13.71 -3.50 5.73
C ASP A 118 -12.38 -3.96 5.15
N PHE A 119 -12.10 -5.26 5.27
CA PHE A 119 -10.90 -5.89 4.71
C PHE A 119 -11.26 -7.04 3.80
N ALA A 120 -10.57 -7.15 2.68
CA ALA A 120 -10.42 -8.34 1.87
C ALA A 120 -9.10 -9.03 2.22
N GLY A 121 -9.03 -10.34 2.10
CA GLY A 121 -7.83 -11.11 2.45
C GLY A 121 -8.04 -12.04 3.66
N PRO A 122 -6.97 -12.42 4.37
CA PRO A 122 -5.61 -11.89 4.27
C PRO A 122 -4.88 -12.30 2.98
N TYR A 123 -3.86 -11.53 2.58
CA TYR A 123 -3.01 -11.86 1.44
C TYR A 123 -1.56 -12.17 1.81
N LEU A 124 -1.14 -11.87 3.03
CA LEU A 124 0.15 -12.23 3.62
C LEU A 124 0.00 -12.40 5.13
N LEU A 125 0.75 -13.34 5.71
CA LEU A 125 0.99 -13.44 7.14
C LEU A 125 2.43 -13.04 7.42
N ALA A 126 2.62 -12.02 8.24
CA ALA A 126 3.90 -11.58 8.78
C ALA A 126 3.89 -11.65 10.31
N HIS A 127 5.03 -11.40 10.96
CA HIS A 127 5.13 -11.42 12.41
C HIS A 127 5.81 -10.14 12.92
N GLN A 128 5.32 -9.57 14.01
CA GLN A 128 6.03 -8.46 14.62
C GLN A 128 7.38 -8.93 15.17
N ASP A 129 8.43 -8.17 14.87
CA ASP A 129 9.80 -8.42 15.30
C ASP A 129 10.52 -7.10 15.62
N VAL A 130 11.81 -7.14 15.77
CA VAL A 130 12.69 -5.98 15.91
C VAL A 130 13.84 -6.03 14.91
N LEU A 131 14.24 -4.86 14.42
CA LEU A 131 15.51 -4.66 13.74
C LEU A 131 16.48 -4.03 14.71
N VAL A 132 17.62 -4.66 14.88
CA VAL A 132 18.70 -4.21 15.77
C VAL A 132 20.00 -4.05 14.99
N ARG A 133 20.99 -3.38 15.57
CA ARG A 133 22.35 -3.36 15.02
C ARG A 133 22.92 -4.79 14.99
N ALA A 134 23.76 -5.09 14.02
CA ALA A 134 24.29 -6.45 13.80
C ALA A 134 25.09 -6.97 15.01
N ASP A 135 25.75 -6.08 15.74
CA ASP A 135 26.54 -6.38 16.95
C ASP A 135 25.70 -6.44 18.23
N ASP A 136 24.42 -6.06 18.20
CA ASP A 136 23.57 -6.05 19.40
C ASP A 136 23.11 -7.48 19.74
N THR A 137 23.37 -7.91 20.97
CA THR A 137 22.95 -9.19 21.53
C THR A 137 22.08 -9.04 22.77
N SER A 138 21.64 -7.81 23.07
CA SER A 138 20.95 -7.46 24.32
C SER A 138 19.45 -7.72 24.31
N ILE A 139 18.86 -7.98 23.13
CA ILE A 139 17.43 -8.28 22.96
C ILE A 139 17.30 -9.72 22.52
N LYS A 140 16.80 -10.59 23.40
CA LYS A 140 16.60 -12.04 23.17
C LYS A 140 15.15 -12.46 23.36
N SER A 141 14.35 -11.62 23.99
CA SER A 141 12.93 -11.86 24.27
C SER A 141 12.14 -10.56 24.24
N PRO A 142 10.80 -10.59 24.08
CA PRO A 142 9.96 -9.41 24.18
C PRO A 142 10.11 -8.67 25.51
N ALA A 143 10.41 -9.36 26.61
CA ALA A 143 10.59 -8.75 27.93
C ALA A 143 11.79 -7.79 27.99
N ASP A 144 12.85 -8.06 27.21
CA ASP A 144 14.05 -7.23 27.17
C ASP A 144 13.77 -5.84 26.59
N LEU A 145 12.72 -5.71 25.78
CA LEU A 145 12.30 -4.46 25.17
C LEU A 145 11.88 -3.41 26.19
N ASN A 146 11.44 -3.81 27.40
CA ASN A 146 11.01 -2.89 28.46
C ASN A 146 12.07 -1.88 28.89
N SER A 147 13.34 -2.21 28.74
CA SER A 147 14.47 -1.34 29.10
C SER A 147 15.05 -0.55 27.93
N LYS A 148 14.45 -0.66 26.75
CA LYS A 148 15.01 -0.14 25.50
C LYS A 148 14.32 1.14 25.02
N LYS A 149 15.07 1.90 24.21
CA LYS A 149 14.54 2.97 23.38
C LYS A 149 14.12 2.39 22.04
N LEU A 150 12.83 2.25 21.84
CA LEU A 150 12.25 1.66 20.64
C LEU A 150 11.77 2.75 19.68
N CYS A 151 11.76 2.43 18.40
CA CYS A 151 11.10 3.24 17.39
C CYS A 151 10.06 2.41 16.66
N SER A 152 8.92 3.01 16.37
CA SER A 152 7.88 2.45 15.50
C SER A 152 7.10 3.59 14.84
N VAL A 153 5.97 3.28 14.19
CA VAL A 153 5.19 4.25 13.42
C VAL A 153 3.86 4.54 14.09
N THR A 154 3.47 5.81 14.09
CA THR A 154 2.14 6.24 14.54
C THR A 154 1.04 5.52 13.76
N GLY A 155 0.07 4.91 14.46
CA GLY A 155 -1.05 4.18 13.86
C GLY A 155 -0.73 2.76 13.40
N SER A 156 0.50 2.24 13.66
CA SER A 156 0.83 0.83 13.44
C SER A 156 0.31 -0.06 14.58
N THR A 157 -0.01 -1.31 14.27
CA THR A 157 -0.27 -2.37 15.25
C THR A 157 0.95 -2.57 16.13
N SER A 158 2.15 -2.58 15.54
CA SER A 158 3.41 -2.78 16.24
C SER A 158 3.66 -1.76 17.34
N ALA A 159 3.39 -0.46 17.07
CA ALA A 159 3.50 0.57 18.10
C ALA A 159 2.45 0.38 19.22
N GLN A 160 1.25 -0.08 18.86
CA GLN A 160 0.17 -0.33 19.83
C GLN A 160 0.49 -1.53 20.70
N ASN A 161 0.93 -2.66 20.09
CA ASN A 161 1.29 -3.90 20.80
C ASN A 161 2.41 -3.68 21.82
N ILE A 162 3.46 -2.92 21.46
CA ILE A 162 4.54 -2.56 22.40
C ILE A 162 3.96 -1.86 23.61
N LYS A 163 3.12 -0.85 23.38
CA LYS A 163 2.59 -0.02 24.46
C LYS A 163 1.64 -0.78 25.37
N ASP A 164 0.78 -1.62 24.81
CA ASP A 164 -0.32 -2.23 25.54
C ASP A 164 0.06 -3.56 26.20
N THR A 165 0.95 -4.35 25.55
CA THR A 165 1.15 -5.74 25.96
C THR A 165 2.60 -6.20 26.00
N LEU A 166 3.39 -5.94 24.95
CA LEU A 166 4.70 -6.59 24.78
C LEU A 166 5.79 -5.95 25.66
N ALA A 167 5.82 -4.62 25.71
CA ALA A 167 6.84 -3.89 26.46
C ALA A 167 6.31 -2.51 26.92
N PRO A 168 5.33 -2.47 27.84
CA PRO A 168 4.66 -1.20 28.22
C PRO A 168 5.60 -0.21 28.94
N LYS A 169 6.75 -0.67 29.47
CA LYS A 169 7.76 0.18 30.10
C LYS A 169 8.81 0.71 29.13
N ALA A 170 8.82 0.26 27.87
CA ALA A 170 9.76 0.72 26.87
C ALA A 170 9.60 2.20 26.56
N ASN A 171 10.71 2.87 26.28
CA ASN A 171 10.69 4.24 25.75
C ASN A 171 10.42 4.17 24.24
N LEU A 172 9.12 4.28 23.85
CA LEU A 172 8.68 4.16 22.47
C LEU A 172 8.58 5.53 21.80
N LEU A 173 9.46 5.78 20.84
CA LEU A 173 9.39 6.90 19.90
C LEU A 173 8.53 6.51 18.71
N LYS A 174 7.63 7.40 18.27
CA LYS A 174 6.75 7.19 17.13
C LYS A 174 7.00 8.22 16.05
N TYR A 175 7.32 7.75 14.84
CA TYR A 175 7.53 8.58 13.65
C TYR A 175 6.42 8.37 12.62
N PRO A 176 6.32 9.23 11.59
CA PRO A 176 5.34 9.03 10.50
C PRO A 176 5.66 7.82 9.60
N THR A 177 6.94 7.46 9.44
CA THR A 177 7.44 6.40 8.56
C THR A 177 8.52 5.57 9.23
N TYR A 178 8.69 4.30 8.81
CA TYR A 178 9.72 3.42 9.36
C TYR A 178 11.13 3.81 8.91
N SER A 179 11.27 4.36 7.70
CA SER A 179 12.54 4.87 7.20
C SER A 179 13.15 5.93 8.13
N ALA A 180 12.33 6.74 8.80
CA ALA A 180 12.79 7.72 9.79
C ALA A 180 13.42 7.07 11.03
N CYS A 181 13.02 5.84 11.39
CA CYS A 181 13.61 5.10 12.50
C CYS A 181 15.03 4.58 12.21
N LEU A 182 15.34 4.27 10.93
CA LEU A 182 16.62 3.66 10.55
C LEU A 182 17.82 4.57 10.88
N ASN A 183 17.67 5.87 10.67
CA ASN A 183 18.71 6.83 11.03
C ASN A 183 18.98 6.82 12.54
N GLY A 184 17.93 6.77 13.35
CA GLY A 184 18.06 6.64 14.82
C GLY A 184 18.74 5.34 15.25
N LEU A 185 18.46 4.23 14.56
CA LEU A 185 19.11 2.96 14.82
C LEU A 185 20.60 2.98 14.45
N GLN A 186 20.94 3.60 13.32
CA GLN A 186 22.31 3.73 12.85
C GLN A 186 23.17 4.63 13.77
N THR A 187 22.61 5.73 14.25
CA THR A 187 23.29 6.69 15.14
C THR A 187 23.24 6.30 16.62
N LYS A 188 22.65 5.14 16.95
CA LYS A 188 22.47 4.67 18.34
C LYS A 188 21.54 5.56 19.20
N ALA A 189 20.74 6.41 18.56
CA ALA A 189 19.71 7.20 19.25
C ALA A 189 18.54 6.34 19.74
N ILE A 190 18.31 5.19 19.07
CA ILE A 190 17.39 4.13 19.49
C ILE A 190 18.13 2.78 19.54
N ASP A 191 17.57 1.84 20.29
CA ASP A 191 18.13 0.50 20.43
C ASP A 191 17.55 -0.45 19.38
N ALA A 192 16.27 -0.32 19.06
CA ALA A 192 15.59 -1.15 18.07
C ALA A 192 14.47 -0.40 17.34
N LEU A 193 14.27 -0.76 16.06
CA LEU A 193 13.06 -0.48 15.30
C LEU A 193 12.16 -1.70 15.40
N THR A 194 10.89 -1.53 15.80
CA THR A 194 9.92 -2.63 15.86
C THR A 194 8.79 -2.43 14.87
N THR A 195 8.57 -3.43 14.05
CA THR A 195 7.46 -3.63 13.13
C THR A 195 7.48 -5.07 12.62
N ASP A 196 6.81 -5.36 11.52
CA ASP A 196 6.66 -6.68 10.96
C ASP A 196 7.96 -7.14 10.29
N ASP A 197 8.31 -8.39 10.46
CA ASP A 197 9.56 -9.01 9.99
C ASP A 197 9.77 -8.86 8.48
N SER A 198 8.69 -8.90 7.68
CA SER A 198 8.74 -8.65 6.23
C SER A 198 9.23 -7.22 5.90
N ILE A 199 8.79 -6.22 6.66
CA ILE A 199 9.22 -4.82 6.52
C ILE A 199 10.68 -4.69 6.95
N LEU A 200 11.04 -5.28 8.09
CA LEU A 200 12.40 -5.22 8.64
C LEU A 200 13.41 -5.90 7.73
N ALA A 201 13.05 -7.03 7.12
CA ALA A 201 13.87 -7.75 6.14
C ALA A 201 14.15 -6.87 4.92
N GLY A 202 13.12 -6.20 4.39
CA GLY A 202 13.28 -5.26 3.28
C GLY A 202 14.27 -4.14 3.59
N TYR A 203 14.24 -3.55 4.78
CA TYR A 203 15.22 -2.55 5.18
C TYR A 203 16.63 -3.11 5.35
N ALA A 204 16.77 -4.26 6.02
CA ALA A 204 18.07 -4.88 6.26
C ALA A 204 18.78 -5.29 4.96
N ALA A 205 18.02 -5.61 3.92
CA ALA A 205 18.54 -6.03 2.62
C ALA A 205 19.05 -4.89 1.73
N GLN A 206 18.72 -3.62 2.05
CA GLN A 206 19.20 -2.49 1.26
C GLN A 206 20.73 -2.41 1.30
N ASP A 207 21.40 -2.15 0.18
CA ASP A 207 22.86 -2.11 0.06
C ASP A 207 23.53 -1.25 1.12
N GLN A 208 22.96 -0.09 1.44
CA GLN A 208 23.47 0.81 2.45
C GLN A 208 23.40 0.27 3.88
N PHE A 209 22.56 -0.74 4.14
CA PHE A 209 22.31 -1.32 5.46
C PHE A 209 22.79 -2.77 5.59
N LYS A 210 23.15 -3.39 4.48
CA LYS A 210 23.60 -4.78 4.43
C LYS A 210 24.76 -5.02 5.43
N GLY A 211 24.56 -5.99 6.33
CA GLY A 211 25.51 -6.33 7.38
C GLY A 211 25.56 -5.34 8.58
N LYS A 212 24.82 -4.21 8.53
CA LYS A 212 24.75 -3.26 9.65
C LYS A 212 23.62 -3.58 10.64
N PHE A 213 22.56 -4.21 10.16
CA PHE A 213 21.37 -4.57 10.93
C PHE A 213 21.03 -6.04 10.78
N LYS A 214 20.32 -6.56 11.76
CA LYS A 214 19.72 -7.92 11.75
C LYS A 214 18.35 -7.90 12.40
N LEU A 215 17.50 -8.84 12.00
CA LEU A 215 16.24 -9.13 12.66
C LEU A 215 16.51 -9.81 14.01
N GLY A 216 15.67 -9.52 15.00
CA GLY A 216 15.73 -10.18 16.32
C GLY A 216 15.26 -11.63 16.31
N GLY A 217 14.35 -11.98 15.39
CA GLY A 217 13.78 -13.33 15.30
C GLY A 217 12.75 -13.65 16.38
N LEU A 218 12.11 -12.64 16.97
CA LEU A 218 11.23 -12.79 18.14
C LEU A 218 9.85 -13.33 17.78
N LYS A 219 9.33 -13.10 16.57
CA LYS A 219 7.98 -13.48 16.10
C LYS A 219 6.89 -13.25 17.16
N MET A 220 6.75 -11.96 17.57
CA MET A 220 5.97 -11.61 18.77
C MET A 220 4.46 -11.71 18.58
N THR A 221 3.94 -11.30 17.41
CA THR A 221 2.51 -11.32 17.07
C THR A 221 2.31 -11.73 15.63
N ASN A 222 1.09 -12.19 15.31
CA ASN A 222 0.67 -12.46 13.93
C ASN A 222 0.08 -11.20 13.29
N GLU A 223 0.57 -10.83 12.11
CA GLU A 223 0.15 -9.66 11.36
C GLU A 223 -0.46 -10.10 10.02
N ASN A 224 -1.78 -10.27 10.03
CA ASN A 224 -2.53 -10.71 8.85
C ASN A 224 -2.78 -9.51 7.93
N TYR A 225 -2.03 -9.37 6.83
CA TYR A 225 -2.21 -8.27 5.90
C TYR A 225 -3.45 -8.44 5.04
N GLY A 226 -4.34 -7.47 5.11
CA GLY A 226 -5.52 -7.38 4.26
C GLY A 226 -5.53 -6.12 3.40
N ILE A 227 -6.34 -6.16 2.36
CA ILE A 227 -6.65 -4.98 1.54
C ILE A 227 -7.83 -4.26 2.18
N GLY A 228 -7.56 -3.05 2.68
CA GLY A 228 -8.60 -2.19 3.26
C GLY A 228 -9.49 -1.58 2.19
N VAL A 229 -10.79 -1.57 2.43
CA VAL A 229 -11.81 -0.90 1.62
C VAL A 229 -12.76 -0.12 2.50
N LYS A 230 -13.49 0.84 1.93
CA LYS A 230 -14.53 1.57 2.66
C LYS A 230 -15.55 0.60 3.26
N LYS A 231 -16.03 0.89 4.45
CA LYS A 231 -17.04 0.07 5.15
C LYS A 231 -18.28 -0.11 4.29
N GLY A 232 -18.73 -1.37 4.13
CA GLY A 232 -19.88 -1.74 3.30
C GLY A 232 -19.63 -1.71 1.77
N SER A 233 -18.34 -1.66 1.34
CA SER A 233 -18.00 -1.63 -0.08
C SER A 233 -18.16 -3.02 -0.74
N ASP A 234 -18.77 -3.06 -1.92
CA ASP A 234 -18.86 -4.27 -2.77
C ASP A 234 -17.50 -4.75 -3.27
N LEU A 235 -16.46 -3.90 -3.17
CA LEU A 235 -15.09 -4.26 -3.59
C LEU A 235 -14.54 -5.43 -2.77
N LYS A 236 -14.92 -5.59 -1.50
CA LYS A 236 -14.43 -6.67 -0.64
C LYS A 236 -14.57 -8.04 -1.30
N ALA A 237 -15.76 -8.37 -1.80
CA ALA A 237 -15.99 -9.67 -2.42
C ALA A 237 -15.20 -9.85 -3.73
N LYS A 238 -15.12 -8.80 -4.56
CA LYS A 238 -14.36 -8.81 -5.82
C LYS A 238 -12.87 -8.96 -5.57
N ILE A 239 -12.34 -8.27 -4.55
CA ILE A 239 -10.91 -8.34 -4.18
C ILE A 239 -10.59 -9.72 -3.60
N ASN A 240 -11.43 -10.29 -2.73
CA ASN A 240 -11.23 -11.65 -2.23
C ASN A 240 -11.10 -12.66 -3.37
N LYS A 241 -12.02 -12.61 -4.35
CA LYS A 241 -11.93 -13.47 -5.54
C LYS A 241 -10.63 -13.25 -6.31
N ALA A 242 -10.21 -12.00 -6.50
CA ALA A 242 -8.94 -11.69 -7.16
C ALA A 242 -7.73 -12.26 -6.41
N LEU A 243 -7.73 -12.19 -5.07
CA LEU A 243 -6.65 -12.77 -4.25
C LEU A 243 -6.61 -14.29 -4.32
N GLU A 244 -7.76 -14.97 -4.31
CA GLU A 244 -7.85 -16.42 -4.51
C GLU A 244 -7.30 -16.83 -5.88
N GLU A 245 -7.67 -16.08 -6.94
CA GLU A 245 -7.15 -16.30 -8.28
C GLU A 245 -5.63 -16.06 -8.37
N MET A 246 -5.12 -15.02 -7.68
CA MET A 246 -3.68 -14.70 -7.63
C MET A 246 -2.86 -15.84 -7.02
N VAL A 247 -3.40 -16.50 -6.00
CA VAL A 247 -2.76 -17.69 -5.40
C VAL A 247 -2.85 -18.88 -6.35
N SER A 248 -4.03 -19.14 -6.91
CA SER A 248 -4.28 -20.34 -7.73
C SER A 248 -3.54 -20.33 -9.08
N ASP A 249 -3.32 -19.15 -9.68
CA ASP A 249 -2.59 -19.01 -10.95
C ASP A 249 -1.05 -18.87 -10.76
N GLY A 250 -0.57 -18.90 -9.51
CA GLY A 250 0.85 -18.79 -9.16
C GLY A 250 1.41 -17.37 -9.17
N SER A 251 0.61 -16.34 -9.46
CA SER A 251 1.06 -14.94 -9.46
C SER A 251 1.49 -14.47 -8.08
N TRP A 252 0.82 -14.98 -7.02
CA TRP A 252 1.19 -14.69 -5.64
C TRP A 252 2.62 -15.17 -5.33
N GLN A 253 2.95 -16.41 -5.68
CA GLN A 253 4.30 -16.96 -5.42
C GLN A 253 5.37 -16.22 -6.24
N LYS A 254 5.06 -15.87 -7.49
CA LYS A 254 5.97 -15.05 -8.32
C LYS A 254 6.25 -13.69 -7.69
N ALA A 255 5.22 -13.03 -7.15
CA ALA A 255 5.38 -11.76 -6.46
C ALA A 255 6.20 -11.90 -5.17
N VAL A 256 5.99 -12.97 -4.40
CA VAL A 256 6.80 -13.33 -3.22
C VAL A 256 8.27 -13.48 -3.61
N ASP A 257 8.57 -14.34 -4.58
CA ASP A 257 9.94 -14.64 -5.00
C ASP A 257 10.68 -13.39 -5.49
N ALA A 258 9.99 -12.55 -6.27
CA ALA A 258 10.55 -11.32 -6.81
C ALA A 258 10.88 -10.29 -5.73
N ASN A 259 10.02 -10.14 -4.72
CA ASN A 259 10.13 -9.05 -3.74
C ASN A 259 10.83 -9.45 -2.45
N PHE A 260 10.68 -10.70 -2.00
CA PHE A 260 11.27 -11.19 -0.75
C PHE A 260 12.55 -12.00 -0.96
N GLY A 261 12.75 -12.56 -2.16
CA GLY A 261 13.99 -13.26 -2.52
C GLY A 261 15.25 -12.45 -2.28
N PRO A 262 15.34 -11.18 -2.74
CA PRO A 262 16.51 -10.32 -2.51
C PRO A 262 16.83 -10.10 -1.02
N ALA A 263 15.83 -10.09 -0.16
CA ALA A 263 15.97 -9.96 1.30
C ALA A 263 16.22 -11.30 2.01
N ASN A 264 16.21 -12.42 1.28
CA ASN A 264 16.22 -13.77 1.84
C ASN A 264 15.18 -13.97 2.95
N TYR A 265 14.05 -13.25 2.85
CA TYR A 265 12.96 -13.36 3.80
C TYR A 265 12.20 -14.67 3.58
N LYS A 266 11.96 -15.39 4.66
CA LYS A 266 11.18 -16.64 4.65
C LYS A 266 9.76 -16.35 5.07
N ASN A 267 8.90 -16.15 4.06
CA ASN A 267 7.48 -15.90 4.28
C ASN A 267 6.73 -17.18 4.69
N GLU A 268 5.63 -17.00 5.38
CA GLU A 268 4.64 -18.05 5.60
C GLU A 268 3.93 -18.39 4.26
N PRO A 269 3.33 -19.59 4.13
CA PRO A 269 2.52 -19.93 2.96
C PRO A 269 1.40 -18.94 2.71
N ALA A 270 0.90 -18.88 1.46
CA ALA A 270 -0.24 -18.04 1.11
C ALA A 270 -1.42 -18.31 2.05
N PRO A 271 -1.95 -17.29 2.74
CA PRO A 271 -3.07 -17.49 3.65
C PRO A 271 -4.37 -17.75 2.86
N LYS A 272 -5.29 -18.48 3.48
CA LYS A 272 -6.65 -18.61 2.95
C LYS A 272 -7.46 -17.37 3.26
N ILE A 273 -8.31 -16.95 2.33
CA ILE A 273 -9.22 -15.81 2.56
C ILE A 273 -10.11 -16.07 3.78
N GLY A 274 -10.15 -15.10 4.68
CA GLY A 274 -10.91 -15.17 5.95
C GLY A 274 -10.21 -15.92 7.09
N ASP A 275 -9.06 -16.57 6.86
CA ASP A 275 -8.30 -17.28 7.89
C ASP A 275 -7.36 -16.30 8.62
N ILE A 276 -7.87 -15.68 9.67
CA ILE A 276 -7.11 -14.74 10.51
C ILE A 276 -6.41 -15.52 11.62
N LYS A 277 -5.08 -15.55 11.57
CA LYS A 277 -4.26 -16.15 12.62
C LYS A 277 -4.21 -15.23 13.84
N SER A 278 -4.52 -15.78 15.00
CA SER A 278 -4.47 -15.09 16.30
C SER A 278 -3.06 -15.17 16.92
#